data_38402be9081f8135dbbf1b06c31b89dd
#
_entry.id   38402be9081f8135dbbf1b06c31b89dd
#
_cell.length_a   1.000
_cell.length_b   1.000
_cell.length_c   1.000
_cell.angle_alpha   90.00
_cell.angle_beta   90.00
_cell.angle_gamma   90.00
#
_symmetry.space_group_name_H-M   'P 1'
#
loop_
_entity.id
_entity.type
_entity.pdbx_description
1 polymer ?
#
loop_
_entity_poly.entity_id
_entity_poly.type
_entity_poly.pdbx_seq_one_letter_code
_entity_poly.pdbx_strand_id
1 'polypeptide(L)'
;MSDNIRLRFAPSPTGPLHIGGLRTALYNYLISKKSKGKFILRIEDTDLKRYNKKAEKHILDSLKWCGISPDESPKNPGDYGPYRQSERKNIYKKFIDLLIKSGHAYFAFDKKEKLEEKRKKCEKNGETFIYNWHNRLKFNNSLSISNEKTKKLTQNNN
;
A
#
# COMPACT_ATOMS: atom_id res chain seq x y z
N MET A 1 -31.88 4.52 -2.30
CA MET A 1 -30.62 5.24 -2.06
C MET A 1 -29.64 4.76 -3.10
N SER A 2 -29.26 5.59 -4.07
CA SER A 2 -28.19 5.20 -5.00
C SER A 2 -26.88 5.33 -4.22
N ASP A 3 -26.40 4.21 -3.68
CA ASP A 3 -25.07 4.14 -3.10
C ASP A 3 -24.09 4.57 -4.19
N ASN A 4 -23.38 5.65 -3.93
CA ASN A 4 -22.44 6.26 -4.87
C ASN A 4 -21.22 5.33 -4.97
N ILE A 5 -21.37 4.23 -5.72
CA ILE A 5 -20.38 3.16 -5.83
C ILE A 5 -19.09 3.73 -6.41
N ARG A 6 -18.01 3.53 -5.68
CA ARG A 6 -16.65 3.96 -6.05
C ARG A 6 -15.73 2.76 -6.07
N LEU A 7 -15.32 2.35 -7.25
CA LEU A 7 -14.44 1.19 -7.44
C LEU A 7 -13.05 1.64 -7.88
N ARG A 8 -12.03 0.95 -7.39
CA ARG A 8 -10.65 1.37 -7.57
C ARG A 8 -9.79 0.27 -8.18
N PHE A 9 -9.03 0.64 -9.19
CA PHE A 9 -7.84 -0.07 -9.61
C PHE A 9 -6.59 0.66 -9.06
N ALA A 10 -5.70 -0.09 -8.40
CA ALA A 10 -4.56 0.48 -7.67
C ALA A 10 -3.24 -0.23 -8.02
N PRO A 11 -2.72 -0.03 -9.24
CA PRO A 11 -1.50 -0.68 -9.69
C PRO A 11 -0.25 -0.02 -9.09
N SER A 12 0.78 -0.86 -8.83
CA SER A 12 2.13 -0.36 -8.52
C SER A 12 2.93 -0.20 -9.81
N PRO A 13 3.54 0.96 -10.07
CA PRO A 13 4.27 1.24 -11.31
C PRO A 13 5.70 0.67 -11.23
N THR A 14 5.82 -0.64 -11.04
CA THR A 14 7.10 -1.37 -10.92
C THR A 14 7.49 -2.13 -12.20
N GLY A 15 6.61 -2.16 -13.19
CA GLY A 15 6.77 -2.82 -14.48
C GLY A 15 5.56 -2.62 -15.39
N PRO A 16 5.57 -3.21 -16.60
CA PRO A 16 4.45 -3.14 -17.52
C PRO A 16 3.16 -3.71 -16.92
N LEU A 17 2.01 -3.15 -17.31
CA LEU A 17 0.72 -3.73 -16.93
C LEU A 17 0.54 -5.07 -17.63
N HIS A 18 0.37 -6.14 -16.86
CA HIS A 18 0.09 -7.47 -17.40
C HIS A 18 -1.42 -7.76 -17.44
N ILE A 19 -1.81 -8.80 -18.17
CA ILE A 19 -3.23 -9.14 -18.40
C ILE A 19 -4.04 -9.34 -17.12
N GLY A 20 -3.44 -9.87 -16.05
CA GLY A 20 -4.10 -10.03 -14.75
C GLY A 20 -4.48 -8.69 -14.10
N GLY A 21 -3.60 -7.68 -14.19
CA GLY A 21 -3.89 -6.32 -13.74
C GLY A 21 -4.99 -5.68 -14.60
N LEU A 22 -4.90 -5.83 -15.91
CA LEU A 22 -5.91 -5.34 -16.84
C LEU A 22 -7.29 -5.95 -16.57
N ARG A 23 -7.35 -7.28 -16.33
CA ARG A 23 -8.60 -7.97 -15.95
C ARG A 23 -9.22 -7.33 -14.70
N THR A 24 -8.42 -7.08 -13.68
CA THR A 24 -8.89 -6.43 -12.45
C THR A 24 -9.43 -5.03 -12.73
N ALA A 25 -8.75 -4.23 -13.54
CA ALA A 25 -9.22 -2.92 -13.96
C ALA A 25 -10.55 -3.01 -14.71
N LEU A 26 -10.67 -3.94 -15.66
CA LEU A 26 -11.87 -4.15 -16.46
C LEU A 26 -13.10 -4.48 -15.59
N TYR A 27 -12.99 -5.43 -14.65
CA TYR A 27 -14.09 -5.76 -13.76
C TYR A 27 -14.56 -4.57 -12.93
N ASN A 28 -13.62 -3.84 -12.33
CA ASN A 28 -13.95 -2.62 -11.57
C ASN A 28 -14.62 -1.57 -12.46
N TYR A 29 -14.12 -1.38 -13.68
CA TYR A 29 -14.68 -0.44 -14.65
C TYR A 29 -16.11 -0.83 -15.03
N LEU A 30 -16.35 -2.07 -15.45
CA LEU A 30 -17.67 -2.55 -15.86
C LEU A 30 -18.71 -2.46 -14.74
N ILE A 31 -18.35 -2.85 -13.51
CA ILE A 31 -19.24 -2.75 -12.35
C ILE A 31 -19.53 -1.28 -12.03
N SER A 32 -18.54 -0.40 -12.08
CA SER A 32 -18.76 1.02 -11.85
C SER A 32 -19.73 1.63 -12.87
N LYS A 33 -19.57 1.29 -14.17
CA LYS A 33 -20.47 1.78 -15.24
C LYS A 33 -21.88 1.21 -15.10
N LYS A 34 -22.02 -0.10 -14.84
CA LYS A 34 -23.33 -0.74 -14.59
C LYS A 34 -24.07 -0.08 -13.43
N SER A 35 -23.37 0.31 -12.38
CA SER A 35 -23.94 0.91 -11.17
C SER A 35 -24.03 2.44 -11.24
N LYS A 36 -23.73 3.06 -12.39
CA LYS A 36 -23.64 4.52 -12.54
C LYS A 36 -22.70 5.17 -11.49
N GLY A 37 -21.69 4.43 -11.03
CA GLY A 37 -20.69 4.83 -10.06
C GLY A 37 -19.44 5.42 -10.69
N LYS A 38 -18.36 5.51 -9.91
CA LYS A 38 -17.06 6.05 -10.32
C LYS A 38 -16.01 4.96 -10.40
N PHE A 39 -15.23 4.95 -11.48
CA PHE A 39 -13.99 4.14 -11.60
C PHE A 39 -12.79 5.00 -11.30
N ILE A 40 -11.96 4.57 -10.34
CA ILE A 40 -10.85 5.35 -9.80
C ILE A 40 -9.54 4.63 -10.10
N LEU A 41 -8.57 5.38 -10.61
CA LEU A 41 -7.18 4.91 -10.73
C LEU A 41 -6.32 5.58 -9.66
N ARG A 42 -5.73 4.78 -8.75
CA ARG A 42 -4.75 5.27 -7.77
C ARG A 42 -3.42 4.56 -7.98
N ILE A 43 -2.37 5.32 -8.23
CA ILE A 43 -1.02 4.80 -8.40
C ILE A 43 -0.41 4.50 -7.03
N GLU A 44 0.02 3.25 -6.82
CA GLU A 44 0.65 2.82 -5.58
C GLU A 44 2.18 2.80 -5.74
N ASP A 45 2.78 3.97 -5.63
CA ASP A 45 4.18 4.30 -5.88
C ASP A 45 5.07 4.23 -4.63
N THR A 46 4.71 3.41 -3.64
CA THR A 46 5.43 3.31 -2.37
C THR A 46 6.72 2.52 -2.44
N ASP A 47 6.90 1.65 -3.44
CA ASP A 47 8.15 0.94 -3.68
C ASP A 47 9.11 1.79 -4.52
N LEU A 48 9.78 2.72 -3.85
CA LEU A 48 10.70 3.66 -4.50
C LEU A 48 11.88 2.99 -5.21
N LYS A 49 12.27 1.78 -4.80
CA LYS A 49 13.38 1.05 -5.43
C LYS A 49 13.01 0.48 -6.79
N ARG A 50 11.75 0.08 -6.96
CA ARG A 50 11.23 -0.48 -8.20
C ARG A 50 10.35 0.49 -8.99
N TYR A 51 10.13 1.70 -8.47
CA TYR A 51 9.35 2.72 -9.16
C TYR A 51 9.96 3.04 -10.54
N ASN A 52 9.12 3.00 -11.56
CA ASN A 52 9.51 3.32 -12.92
C ASN A 52 8.47 4.23 -13.59
N LYS A 53 8.88 5.45 -13.92
CA LYS A 53 8.02 6.44 -14.58
C LYS A 53 7.47 5.93 -15.94
N LYS A 54 8.25 5.12 -16.68
CA LYS A 54 7.80 4.51 -17.94
C LYS A 54 6.70 3.47 -17.69
N ALA A 55 6.77 2.73 -16.57
CA ALA A 55 5.74 1.77 -16.19
C ALA A 55 4.41 2.46 -15.85
N GLU A 56 4.44 3.61 -15.17
CA GLU A 56 3.23 4.39 -14.93
C GLU A 56 2.58 4.86 -16.24
N LYS A 57 3.39 5.38 -17.17
CA LYS A 57 2.90 5.76 -18.51
C LYS A 57 2.29 4.55 -19.23
N HIS A 58 2.95 3.40 -19.19
CA HIS A 58 2.45 2.16 -19.79
C HIS A 58 1.10 1.72 -19.22
N ILE A 59 0.89 1.85 -17.88
CA ILE A 59 -0.40 1.55 -17.26
C ILE A 59 -1.50 2.43 -17.85
N LEU A 60 -1.27 3.74 -17.94
CA LEU A 60 -2.24 4.69 -18.48
C LEU A 60 -2.54 4.43 -19.96
N ASP A 61 -1.51 4.19 -20.77
CA ASP A 61 -1.62 3.93 -22.20
C ASP A 61 -2.37 2.60 -22.45
N SER A 62 -2.09 1.55 -21.66
CA SER A 62 -2.77 0.26 -21.75
C SER A 62 -4.25 0.36 -21.40
N LEU A 63 -4.61 1.07 -20.35
CA LEU A 63 -6.00 1.30 -20.00
C LEU A 63 -6.73 2.07 -21.11
N LYS A 64 -6.11 3.12 -21.63
CA LYS A 64 -6.66 3.91 -22.75
C LYS A 64 -6.86 3.07 -23.98
N TRP A 65 -5.88 2.23 -24.36
CA TRP A 65 -5.96 1.33 -25.50
C TRP A 65 -7.13 0.34 -25.39
N CYS A 66 -7.43 -0.12 -24.17
CA CYS A 66 -8.56 -1.00 -23.88
C CYS A 66 -9.90 -0.26 -23.71
N GLY A 67 -9.97 1.05 -23.94
CA GLY A 67 -11.18 1.84 -23.74
C GLY A 67 -11.59 2.02 -22.27
N ILE A 68 -10.68 1.75 -21.32
CA ILE A 68 -10.92 1.89 -19.90
C ILE A 68 -10.45 3.28 -19.44
N SER A 69 -11.40 4.18 -19.22
CA SER A 69 -11.12 5.55 -18.79
C SER A 69 -11.52 5.75 -17.33
N PRO A 70 -10.58 6.08 -16.42
CA PRO A 70 -10.93 6.40 -15.04
C PRO A 70 -11.63 7.74 -14.94
N ASP A 71 -12.67 7.79 -14.10
CA ASP A 71 -13.39 9.03 -13.77
C ASP A 71 -12.55 9.92 -12.85
N GLU A 72 -11.68 9.30 -12.01
CA GLU A 72 -10.75 10.00 -11.13
C GLU A 72 -9.37 9.32 -11.17
N SER A 73 -8.31 10.13 -11.20
CA SER A 73 -6.92 9.68 -11.33
C SER A 73 -5.93 10.76 -10.89
N PRO A 74 -4.60 10.50 -10.86
CA PRO A 74 -3.61 11.55 -10.63
C PRO A 74 -3.68 12.71 -11.62
N LYS A 75 -4.15 12.46 -12.85
CA LYS A 75 -4.30 13.50 -13.89
C LYS A 75 -5.65 14.21 -13.86
N ASN A 76 -6.67 13.55 -13.36
CA ASN A 76 -8.03 14.07 -13.24
C ASN A 76 -8.50 13.84 -11.80
N PRO A 77 -8.06 14.65 -10.82
CA PRO A 77 -8.41 14.45 -9.42
C PRO A 77 -9.87 14.81 -9.16
N GLY A 78 -10.52 14.05 -8.26
CA GLY A 78 -11.81 14.37 -7.66
C GLY A 78 -11.64 14.75 -6.18
N ASP A 79 -12.74 14.75 -5.43
CA ASP A 79 -12.79 15.24 -4.05
C ASP A 79 -12.02 14.40 -3.03
N TYR A 80 -11.64 13.16 -3.37
CA TYR A 80 -11.00 12.21 -2.48
C TYR A 80 -9.51 12.01 -2.76
N GLY A 81 -8.90 12.98 -3.43
CA GLY A 81 -7.47 13.00 -3.70
C GLY A 81 -6.59 13.05 -2.45
N PRO A 82 -5.28 13.01 -2.63
CA PRO A 82 -4.53 12.71 -3.86
C PRO A 82 -4.64 11.24 -4.30
N TYR A 83 -4.39 10.99 -5.59
CA TYR A 83 -4.48 9.66 -6.20
C TYR A 83 -3.13 9.01 -6.46
N ARG A 84 -2.08 9.48 -5.77
CA ARG A 84 -0.79 8.82 -5.60
C ARG A 84 -0.65 8.40 -4.15
N GLN A 85 -0.24 7.17 -3.91
CA GLN A 85 -0.09 6.64 -2.56
C GLN A 85 0.95 7.42 -1.74
N SER A 86 2.07 7.80 -2.38
CA SER A 86 3.15 8.57 -1.74
C SER A 86 2.70 9.95 -1.22
N GLU A 87 1.70 10.55 -1.85
CA GLU A 87 1.15 11.87 -1.48
C GLU A 87 0.15 11.81 -0.31
N ARG A 88 -0.23 10.62 0.14
CA ARG A 88 -1.27 10.39 1.16
C ARG A 88 -0.74 10.27 2.59
N LYS A 89 0.54 10.47 2.84
CA LYS A 89 1.18 10.28 4.16
C LYS A 89 0.48 11.04 5.29
N ASN A 90 0.10 12.29 5.08
CA ASN A 90 -0.57 13.10 6.08
C ASN A 90 -1.98 12.59 6.43
N ILE A 91 -2.69 12.00 5.45
CA ILE A 91 -3.98 11.37 5.67
C ILE A 91 -3.79 10.12 6.54
N TYR A 92 -2.80 9.28 6.22
CA TYR A 92 -2.55 8.04 6.94
C TYR A 92 -2.06 8.25 8.36
N LYS A 93 -1.30 9.33 8.63
CA LYS A 93 -0.78 9.64 9.95
C LYS A 93 -1.89 9.66 11.00
N LYS A 94 -3.00 10.33 10.72
CA LYS A 94 -4.16 10.41 11.64
C LYS A 94 -4.71 9.02 12.01
N PHE A 95 -4.82 8.14 11.03
CA PHE A 95 -5.33 6.79 11.24
C PHE A 95 -4.30 5.89 11.93
N ILE A 96 -3.01 6.04 11.63
CA ILE A 96 -1.91 5.33 12.31
C ILE A 96 -1.92 5.69 13.80
N ASP A 97 -2.00 6.97 14.14
CA ASP A 97 -2.03 7.44 15.54
C ASP A 97 -3.25 6.86 16.27
N LEU A 98 -4.40 6.78 15.61
CA LEU A 98 -5.62 6.21 16.17
C LEU A 98 -5.48 4.70 16.40
N LEU A 99 -4.89 3.96 15.46
CA LEU A 99 -4.63 2.52 15.58
C LEU A 99 -3.63 2.22 16.70
N ILE A 100 -2.57 3.03 16.83
CA ILE A 100 -1.60 2.88 17.92
C ILE A 100 -2.27 3.13 19.26
N LYS A 101 -3.06 4.22 19.38
CA LYS A 101 -3.79 4.57 20.61
C LYS A 101 -4.79 3.48 21.03
N SER A 102 -5.45 2.84 20.06
CA SER A 102 -6.42 1.75 20.31
C SER A 102 -5.78 0.37 20.47
N GLY A 103 -4.44 0.24 20.36
CA GLY A 103 -3.73 -1.03 20.48
C GLY A 103 -3.80 -1.94 19.25
N HIS A 104 -4.34 -1.46 18.11
CA HIS A 104 -4.43 -2.20 16.85
C HIS A 104 -3.19 -2.07 15.96
N ALA A 105 -2.27 -1.18 16.31
CA ALA A 105 -0.96 -1.06 15.69
C ALA A 105 0.13 -0.85 16.74
N TYR A 106 1.38 -1.10 16.38
CA TYR A 106 2.54 -0.91 17.24
C TYR A 106 3.76 -0.48 16.40
N PHE A 107 4.74 0.18 17.04
CA PHE A 107 5.99 0.54 16.39
C PHE A 107 6.93 -0.66 16.35
N ALA A 108 7.50 -0.96 15.17
CA ALA A 108 8.54 -1.97 14.97
C ALA A 108 9.87 -1.29 14.67
N PHE A 109 10.93 -1.70 15.37
CA PHE A 109 12.27 -1.10 15.32
C PHE A 109 13.35 -2.06 14.82
N ASP A 110 12.96 -3.24 14.33
CA ASP A 110 13.89 -4.20 13.77
C ASP A 110 14.49 -3.66 12.46
N LYS A 111 15.82 -3.70 12.37
CA LYS A 111 16.52 -3.34 11.14
C LYS A 111 16.30 -4.41 10.08
N LYS A 112 16.18 -3.99 8.81
CA LYS A 112 15.95 -4.88 7.68
C LYS A 112 17.00 -5.99 7.57
N GLU A 113 18.26 -5.65 7.82
CA GLU A 113 19.39 -6.57 7.77
C GLU A 113 19.23 -7.72 8.78
N LYS A 114 18.81 -7.40 10.01
CA LYS A 114 18.55 -8.41 11.06
C LYS A 114 17.38 -9.33 10.72
N LEU A 115 16.33 -8.80 10.10
CA LEU A 115 15.20 -9.62 9.65
C LEU A 115 15.61 -10.54 8.50
N GLU A 116 16.46 -10.04 7.59
CA GLU A 116 17.00 -10.82 6.48
C GLU A 116 17.93 -11.95 6.94
N GLU A 117 18.80 -11.68 7.92
CA GLU A 117 19.62 -12.72 8.57
C GLU A 117 18.78 -13.83 9.20
N LYS A 118 17.69 -13.45 9.90
CA LYS A 118 16.75 -14.42 10.47
C LYS A 118 16.05 -15.25 9.39
N ARG A 119 15.63 -14.60 8.28
CA ARG A 119 15.01 -15.27 7.14
C ARG A 119 15.96 -16.34 6.57
N LYS A 120 17.20 -15.95 6.25
CA LYS A 120 18.23 -16.87 5.72
C LYS A 120 18.51 -18.03 6.67
N LYS A 121 18.46 -17.78 8.00
CA LYS A 121 18.68 -18.82 9.01
C LYS A 121 17.53 -19.85 9.03
N CYS A 122 16.28 -19.38 8.94
CA CYS A 122 15.11 -20.26 8.82
C CYS A 122 15.17 -21.07 7.52
N GLU A 123 15.45 -20.44 6.38
CA GLU A 123 15.59 -21.12 5.09
C GLU A 123 16.62 -22.25 5.11
N LYS A 124 17.78 -22.04 5.75
CA LYS A 124 18.80 -23.09 5.93
C LYS A 124 18.31 -24.29 6.74
N ASN A 125 17.35 -24.08 7.63
CA ASN A 125 16.74 -25.12 8.45
C ASN A 125 15.48 -25.73 7.82
N GLY A 126 15.15 -25.35 6.57
CA GLY A 126 13.91 -25.78 5.90
C GLY A 126 12.63 -25.13 6.45
N GLU A 127 12.75 -24.05 7.22
CA GLU A 127 11.65 -23.33 7.84
C GLU A 127 11.31 -22.05 7.08
N THR A 128 10.04 -21.65 7.08
CA THR A 128 9.62 -20.35 6.53
C THR A 128 9.63 -19.28 7.62
N PHE A 129 10.39 -18.21 7.39
CA PHE A 129 10.37 -17.06 8.29
C PHE A 129 9.09 -16.23 8.09
N ILE A 130 8.28 -16.11 9.14
CA ILE A 130 7.08 -15.29 9.17
C ILE A 130 7.13 -14.37 10.39
N TYR A 131 7.04 -13.05 10.16
CA TYR A 131 6.81 -12.08 11.25
C TYR A 131 5.30 -11.94 11.45
N ASN A 132 4.76 -12.44 12.56
CA ASN A 132 3.32 -12.47 12.83
C ASN A 132 2.99 -12.20 14.31
N TRP A 133 1.72 -12.27 14.66
CA TRP A 133 1.23 -11.99 16.02
C TRP A 133 1.71 -13.03 17.06
N HIS A 134 2.01 -14.27 16.68
CA HIS A 134 2.51 -15.31 17.57
C HIS A 134 3.96 -15.06 18.02
N ASN A 135 4.77 -14.46 17.16
CA ASN A 135 6.20 -14.30 17.42
C ASN A 135 6.66 -12.84 17.56
N ARG A 136 5.75 -11.86 17.35
CA ARG A 136 6.10 -10.43 17.37
C ARG A 136 6.79 -9.98 18.67
N LEU A 137 6.48 -10.60 19.82
CA LEU A 137 7.11 -10.27 21.11
C LEU A 137 8.57 -10.71 21.21
N LYS A 138 9.06 -11.57 20.27
CA LYS A 138 10.47 -11.97 20.16
C LYS A 138 11.30 -10.97 19.35
N PHE A 139 10.69 -9.89 18.88
CA PHE A 139 11.28 -8.86 18.05
C PHE A 139 11.32 -7.51 18.77
N ASN A 140 12.09 -6.55 18.21
CA ASN A 140 12.26 -5.23 18.80
C ASN A 140 11.12 -4.30 18.39
N ASN A 141 10.10 -4.22 19.21
CA ASN A 141 8.92 -3.38 18.95
C ASN A 141 8.34 -2.80 20.26
N SER A 142 7.40 -1.86 20.13
CA SER A 142 6.82 -1.16 21.30
C SER A 142 5.98 -2.04 22.23
N LEU A 143 5.71 -3.30 21.87
CA LEU A 143 5.05 -4.26 22.76
C LEU A 143 6.06 -5.07 23.59
N SER A 144 7.33 -5.13 23.17
CA SER A 144 8.39 -5.95 23.77
C SER A 144 9.45 -5.14 24.51
N ILE A 145 9.48 -3.81 24.34
CA ILE A 145 10.42 -2.90 25.01
C ILE A 145 9.71 -1.90 25.90
N SER A 146 10.47 -1.23 26.80
CA SER A 146 9.91 -0.22 27.71
C SER A 146 9.37 1.01 26.98
N ASN A 147 8.39 1.69 27.58
CA ASN A 147 7.83 2.93 27.05
C ASN A 147 8.86 4.04 26.87
N GLU A 148 9.85 4.14 27.76
CA GLU A 148 10.94 5.12 27.64
C GLU A 148 11.80 4.86 26.41
N LYS A 149 12.17 3.59 26.17
CA LYS A 149 12.92 3.18 25.00
C LYS A 149 12.12 3.41 23.71
N THR A 150 10.83 3.10 23.75
CA THR A 150 9.92 3.39 22.62
C THR A 150 9.91 4.86 22.28
N LYS A 151 9.74 5.76 23.25
CA LYS A 151 9.76 7.21 23.05
C LYS A 151 11.06 7.70 22.43
N LYS A 152 12.21 7.24 22.94
CA LYS A 152 13.54 7.59 22.39
C LYS A 152 13.70 7.14 20.93
N LEU A 153 13.26 5.92 20.60
CA LEU A 153 13.40 5.39 19.23
C LEU A 153 12.44 6.06 18.24
N THR A 154 11.24 6.45 18.67
CA THR A 154 10.29 7.18 17.80
C THR A 154 10.72 8.61 17.55
N GLN A 155 11.38 9.29 18.52
CA GLN A 155 11.89 10.65 18.35
C GLN A 155 13.10 10.71 17.40
N ASN A 156 13.95 9.70 17.39
CA ASN A 156 15.17 9.66 16.54
C ASN A 156 14.89 9.25 15.09
N ASN A 157 13.67 8.86 14.75
CA ASN A 157 13.28 8.42 13.41
C ASN A 157 12.29 9.39 12.70
N ASN A 158 12.16 10.61 13.22
CA ASN A 158 11.42 11.70 12.57
C ASN A 158 12.33 12.57 11.71
#